data_41b8a8d4fc2676584b29a8df12447c81
#
_entry.id   41b8a8d4fc2676584b29a8df12447c81
#
_cell.length_a   1.000
_cell.length_b   1.000
_cell.length_c   1.000
_cell.angle_alpha   90.00
_cell.angle_beta   90.00
_cell.angle_gamma   90.00
#
_symmetry.space_group_name_H-M   'P 1'
#
loop_
_entity.id
_entity.type
_entity.pdbx_description
1 polymer ?
#
loop_
_entity_poly.entity_id
_entity_poly.type
_entity_poly.pdbx_seq_one_letter_code
_entity_poly.pdbx_strand_id
1 'polypeptide(L)'
;MTLRLPLIYAITDPSAGDDPVVVARRLLAVGVRAVQLRDKALADRELLAAAEAVAGLCRAAGALALVNDRVDIAGLAGTGVHLGEDDLPAREARAILPPGALIGVSTHDAQAAQCAFEDPASDYVAFGPVFESGTKTQRPPRGLEELARAAAGRPKPLVAIGGITSARLDAVWDAGADSAAMIGELYAGGRIENNAREALDLGRRRGRRGRIYLVGFMAGGKSSVGRRLAERLALPFVDLDDEIERTSGKTVRAIFEESGEAAFREREAAFLAATESLPAAVIATGGGCFAQEDNRRRIGRLGTAVFLDVALETVRARLKGKTDRPLFRSEEQLGRLFAERSPFYRMAPVAAVLGGAETVEEAADRVLIALDDFDKLHG
;
A
#
# COMPACT_ATOMS: atom_id res chain seq x y z
N MET A 1 22.11 6.11 -0.54
CA MET A 1 20.89 5.43 -0.06
C MET A 1 20.82 4.07 -0.71
N THR A 2 20.61 3.01 0.03
CA THR A 2 20.43 1.66 -0.54
C THR A 2 19.08 1.58 -1.24
N LEU A 3 19.03 1.09 -2.48
CA LEU A 3 17.78 0.88 -3.21
C LEU A 3 16.87 -0.07 -2.41
N ARG A 4 15.63 0.32 -2.16
CA ARG A 4 14.58 -0.54 -1.60
C ARG A 4 13.51 -0.76 -2.66
N LEU A 5 13.23 -2.01 -2.98
CA LEU A 5 12.15 -2.38 -3.89
C LEU A 5 10.85 -2.60 -3.11
N PRO A 6 9.69 -2.27 -3.70
CA PRO A 6 8.39 -2.66 -3.13
C PRO A 6 8.26 -4.18 -3.03
N LEU A 7 7.54 -4.68 -2.03
CA LEU A 7 7.33 -6.13 -1.81
C LEU A 7 6.69 -6.83 -3.03
N ILE A 8 5.85 -6.11 -3.77
CA ILE A 8 5.19 -6.59 -4.98
C ILE A 8 5.66 -5.78 -6.18
N TYR A 9 6.10 -6.51 -7.20
CA TYR A 9 6.56 -6.01 -8.49
C TYR A 9 5.64 -6.57 -9.58
N ALA A 10 4.77 -5.74 -10.14
CA ALA A 10 3.81 -6.16 -11.17
C ALA A 10 4.42 -6.08 -12.56
N ILE A 11 4.16 -7.08 -13.40
CA ILE A 11 4.57 -7.10 -14.80
C ILE A 11 3.31 -7.21 -15.67
N THR A 12 3.19 -6.34 -16.67
CA THR A 12 2.07 -6.41 -17.62
C THR A 12 2.17 -7.63 -18.52
N ASP A 13 1.02 -8.19 -18.90
CA ASP A 13 0.95 -9.37 -19.75
C ASP A 13 -0.06 -9.14 -20.89
N PRO A 14 0.40 -9.00 -22.14
CA PRO A 14 -0.46 -8.79 -23.30
C PRO A 14 -1.38 -10.00 -23.59
N SER A 15 -1.05 -11.20 -23.09
CA SER A 15 -1.89 -12.39 -23.28
C SER A 15 -3.25 -12.28 -22.57
N ALA A 16 -3.39 -11.38 -21.63
CA ALA A 16 -4.64 -11.10 -20.95
C ALA A 16 -5.61 -10.22 -21.78
N GLY A 17 -5.13 -9.65 -22.90
CA GLY A 17 -5.94 -8.83 -23.81
C GLY A 17 -6.24 -7.40 -23.34
N ASP A 18 -5.74 -7.00 -22.18
CA ASP A 18 -5.92 -5.67 -21.63
C ASP A 18 -4.82 -4.70 -22.11
N ASP A 19 -5.18 -3.43 -22.34
CA ASP A 19 -4.22 -2.35 -22.60
C ASP A 19 -3.27 -2.18 -21.40
N PRO A 20 -1.93 -2.25 -21.60
CA PRO A 20 -0.97 -2.18 -20.51
C PRO A 20 -1.01 -0.87 -19.72
N VAL A 21 -1.44 0.24 -20.32
CA VAL A 21 -1.61 1.54 -19.63
C VAL A 21 -2.81 1.50 -18.69
N VAL A 22 -3.91 0.87 -19.14
CA VAL A 22 -5.10 0.64 -18.30
C VAL A 22 -4.77 -0.26 -17.13
N VAL A 23 -4.04 -1.35 -17.37
CA VAL A 23 -3.57 -2.27 -16.32
C VAL A 23 -2.68 -1.55 -15.31
N ALA A 24 -1.68 -0.79 -15.77
CA ALA A 24 -0.81 -0.03 -14.88
C ALA A 24 -1.61 0.94 -14.00
N ARG A 25 -2.59 1.66 -14.56
CA ARG A 25 -3.47 2.56 -13.81
C ARG A 25 -4.24 1.83 -12.71
N ARG A 26 -4.84 0.67 -13.03
CA ARG A 26 -5.59 -0.17 -12.09
C ARG A 26 -4.70 -0.67 -10.94
N LEU A 27 -3.49 -1.15 -11.26
CA LEU A 27 -2.52 -1.65 -10.28
C LEU A 27 -2.03 -0.52 -9.34
N LEU A 28 -1.69 0.64 -9.89
CA LEU A 28 -1.25 1.80 -9.12
C LEU A 28 -2.36 2.33 -8.18
N ALA A 29 -3.62 2.30 -8.63
CA ALA A 29 -4.76 2.74 -7.84
C ALA A 29 -4.95 1.92 -6.54
N VAL A 30 -4.57 0.65 -6.52
CA VAL A 30 -4.66 -0.22 -5.34
C VAL A 30 -3.37 -0.27 -4.51
N GLY A 31 -2.33 0.45 -4.93
CA GLY A 31 -1.11 0.61 -4.14
C GLY A 31 0.12 -0.15 -4.64
N VAL A 32 0.10 -0.75 -5.82
CA VAL A 32 1.31 -1.28 -6.45
C VAL A 32 2.31 -0.14 -6.68
N ARG A 33 3.59 -0.36 -6.38
CA ARG A 33 4.64 0.67 -6.45
C ARG A 33 5.83 0.29 -7.32
N ALA A 34 5.77 -0.84 -8.05
CA ALA A 34 6.69 -1.17 -9.13
C ALA A 34 5.91 -1.83 -10.27
N VAL A 35 6.00 -1.25 -11.47
CA VAL A 35 5.34 -1.75 -12.67
C VAL A 35 6.36 -1.91 -13.78
N GLN A 36 6.45 -3.10 -14.36
CA GLN A 36 7.21 -3.36 -15.57
C GLN A 36 6.26 -3.47 -16.75
N LEU A 37 6.45 -2.60 -17.74
CA LEU A 37 5.79 -2.71 -19.03
C LEU A 37 6.49 -3.83 -19.84
N ARG A 38 5.76 -4.90 -20.09
CA ARG A 38 6.17 -6.00 -20.91
C ARG A 38 5.10 -6.32 -21.94
N ASP A 39 5.39 -5.97 -23.19
CA ASP A 39 4.59 -6.34 -24.35
C ASP A 39 5.54 -6.60 -25.53
N LYS A 40 5.53 -7.85 -26.03
CA LYS A 40 6.37 -8.29 -27.16
C LYS A 40 5.64 -8.22 -28.50
N ALA A 41 4.38 -7.80 -28.51
CA ALA A 41 3.54 -7.73 -29.68
C ALA A 41 3.37 -6.30 -30.22
N LEU A 42 3.52 -5.28 -29.37
CA LEU A 42 3.42 -3.88 -29.77
C LEU A 42 4.54 -3.48 -30.72
N ALA A 43 4.21 -2.70 -31.76
CA ALA A 43 5.20 -2.02 -32.58
C ALA A 43 5.96 -0.96 -31.76
N ASP A 44 7.18 -0.61 -32.17
CA ASP A 44 8.08 0.30 -31.44
C ASP A 44 7.41 1.62 -31.05
N ARG A 45 6.65 2.23 -31.97
CA ARG A 45 5.92 3.49 -31.73
C ARG A 45 4.84 3.34 -30.65
N GLU A 46 4.10 2.24 -30.68
CA GLU A 46 3.05 1.95 -29.70
C GLU A 46 3.65 1.61 -28.33
N LEU A 47 4.74 0.85 -28.32
CA LEU A 47 5.47 0.51 -27.09
C LEU A 47 6.06 1.76 -26.44
N LEU A 48 6.63 2.69 -27.22
CA LEU A 48 7.11 3.97 -26.70
C LEU A 48 5.99 4.80 -26.09
N ALA A 49 4.86 4.94 -26.79
CA ALA A 49 3.71 5.68 -26.29
C ALA A 49 3.15 5.07 -24.97
N ALA A 50 3.07 3.73 -24.90
CA ALA A 50 2.68 3.03 -23.70
C ALA A 50 3.68 3.23 -22.55
N ALA A 51 5.00 3.18 -22.85
CA ALA A 51 6.06 3.39 -21.86
C ALA A 51 6.02 4.81 -21.27
N GLU A 52 5.85 5.84 -22.10
CA GLU A 52 5.70 7.23 -21.66
C GLU A 52 4.46 7.42 -20.77
N ALA A 53 3.32 6.83 -21.16
CA ALA A 53 2.09 6.87 -20.38
C ALA A 53 2.24 6.17 -19.03
N VAL A 54 2.82 4.96 -19.00
CA VAL A 54 3.09 4.22 -17.74
C VAL A 54 4.09 4.98 -16.88
N ALA A 55 5.14 5.56 -17.45
CA ALA A 55 6.10 6.40 -16.73
C ALA A 55 5.41 7.60 -16.05
N GLY A 56 4.52 8.28 -16.75
CA GLY A 56 3.72 9.39 -16.20
C GLY A 56 2.84 8.96 -15.03
N LEU A 57 2.12 7.83 -15.18
CA LEU A 57 1.29 7.26 -14.12
C LEU A 57 2.12 6.86 -12.89
N CYS A 58 3.24 6.17 -13.09
CA CYS A 58 4.12 5.75 -12.01
C CYS A 58 4.73 6.95 -11.28
N ARG A 59 5.17 7.98 -12.00
CA ARG A 59 5.71 9.22 -11.42
C ARG A 59 4.66 9.92 -10.54
N ALA A 60 3.42 10.03 -11.02
CA ALA A 60 2.33 10.62 -10.27
C ALA A 60 1.98 9.83 -9.00
N ALA A 61 2.20 8.50 -9.02
CA ALA A 61 1.93 7.60 -7.90
C ALA A 61 3.15 7.36 -6.99
N GLY A 62 4.32 7.98 -7.25
CA GLY A 62 5.56 7.69 -6.52
C GLY A 62 6.03 6.23 -6.69
N ALA A 63 5.77 5.63 -7.84
CA ALA A 63 6.09 4.24 -8.16
C ALA A 63 7.24 4.12 -9.17
N LEU A 64 7.88 2.96 -9.19
CA LEU A 64 8.92 2.62 -10.16
C LEU A 64 8.27 2.18 -11.48
N ALA A 65 8.75 2.73 -12.58
CA ALA A 65 8.41 2.31 -13.95
C ALA A 65 9.63 1.66 -14.59
N LEU A 66 9.45 0.47 -15.16
CA LEU A 66 10.48 -0.24 -15.90
C LEU A 66 9.94 -0.73 -17.24
N VAL A 67 10.80 -0.78 -18.24
CA VAL A 67 10.49 -1.40 -19.55
C VAL A 67 11.27 -2.72 -19.64
N ASN A 68 10.62 -3.74 -20.19
CA ASN A 68 11.23 -5.05 -20.40
C ASN A 68 12.10 -5.05 -21.66
N ASP A 69 13.36 -5.52 -21.60
CA ASP A 69 14.32 -5.76 -22.68
C ASP A 69 14.79 -4.50 -23.45
N ARG A 70 13.92 -3.54 -23.73
CA ARG A 70 14.13 -2.42 -24.66
C ARG A 70 14.77 -1.20 -24.00
N VAL A 71 16.11 -1.16 -24.01
CA VAL A 71 16.92 -0.06 -23.45
C VAL A 71 16.64 1.28 -24.13
N ASP A 72 16.45 1.26 -25.45
CA ASP A 72 16.12 2.43 -26.27
C ASP A 72 14.79 3.07 -25.86
N ILE A 73 13.75 2.25 -25.71
CA ILE A 73 12.42 2.69 -25.26
C ILE A 73 12.48 3.21 -23.81
N ALA A 74 13.19 2.49 -22.93
CA ALA A 74 13.36 2.91 -21.54
C ALA A 74 14.04 4.27 -21.43
N GLY A 75 15.11 4.51 -22.22
CA GLY A 75 15.82 5.78 -22.28
C GLY A 75 14.94 6.93 -22.76
N LEU A 76 14.17 6.73 -23.83
CA LEU A 76 13.26 7.73 -24.38
C LEU A 76 12.09 8.05 -23.43
N ALA A 77 11.50 7.04 -22.77
CA ALA A 77 10.40 7.22 -21.84
C ALA A 77 10.84 7.71 -20.43
N GLY A 78 12.16 7.73 -20.16
CA GLY A 78 12.71 8.13 -18.87
C GLY A 78 12.36 7.15 -17.74
N THR A 79 12.39 5.84 -18.05
CA THR A 79 12.12 4.74 -17.10
C THR A 79 13.39 3.95 -16.77
N GLY A 80 13.30 2.99 -15.83
CA GLY A 80 14.27 1.91 -15.71
C GLY A 80 14.07 0.84 -16.79
N VAL A 81 14.99 -0.11 -16.83
CA VAL A 81 14.91 -1.29 -17.73
C VAL A 81 15.12 -2.57 -16.94
N HIS A 82 14.50 -3.64 -17.40
CA HIS A 82 14.77 -5.00 -16.93
C HIS A 82 15.26 -5.87 -18.09
N LEU A 83 16.44 -6.46 -17.94
CA LEU A 83 17.16 -7.18 -18.98
C LEU A 83 17.19 -8.69 -18.68
N GLY A 84 16.91 -9.49 -19.70
CA GLY A 84 17.15 -10.91 -19.70
C GLY A 84 18.60 -11.26 -20.07
N GLU A 85 18.88 -12.57 -20.05
CA GLU A 85 20.22 -13.10 -20.34
C GLU A 85 20.66 -12.86 -21.80
N ASP A 86 19.69 -12.86 -22.74
CA ASP A 86 19.93 -12.70 -24.17
C ASP A 86 19.79 -11.24 -24.64
N ASP A 87 19.49 -10.31 -23.72
CA ASP A 87 19.31 -8.90 -24.02
C ASP A 87 20.65 -8.14 -23.98
N LEU A 88 20.61 -6.83 -24.22
CA LEU A 88 21.80 -5.98 -24.13
C LEU A 88 22.42 -6.07 -22.72
N PRO A 89 23.72 -6.32 -22.56
CA PRO A 89 24.35 -6.39 -21.24
C PRO A 89 24.14 -5.11 -20.42
N ALA A 90 24.03 -5.24 -19.08
CA ALA A 90 23.75 -4.10 -18.19
C ALA A 90 24.76 -2.96 -18.33
N ARG A 91 26.03 -3.27 -18.60
CA ARG A 91 27.10 -2.28 -18.78
C ARG A 91 26.87 -1.38 -20.01
N GLU A 92 26.48 -1.96 -21.11
CA GLU A 92 26.14 -1.28 -22.35
C GLU A 92 24.85 -0.49 -22.21
N ALA A 93 23.84 -1.07 -21.54
CA ALA A 93 22.59 -0.38 -21.22
C ALA A 93 22.84 0.85 -20.33
N ARG A 94 23.73 0.75 -19.36
CA ARG A 94 24.12 1.88 -18.48
C ARG A 94 24.74 3.06 -19.26
N ALA A 95 25.45 2.79 -20.35
CA ALA A 95 26.05 3.82 -21.20
C ALA A 95 24.99 4.58 -22.04
N ILE A 96 23.84 3.96 -22.28
CA ILE A 96 22.74 4.55 -23.09
C ILE A 96 21.72 5.27 -22.21
N LEU A 97 21.43 4.71 -21.04
CA LEU A 97 20.38 5.20 -20.16
C LEU A 97 20.80 6.49 -19.43
N PRO A 98 19.84 7.37 -19.10
CA PRO A 98 20.13 8.56 -18.31
C PRO A 98 20.64 8.19 -16.90
N PRO A 99 21.46 9.06 -16.27
CA PRO A 99 21.93 8.85 -14.91
C PRO A 99 20.77 8.62 -13.94
N GLY A 100 20.89 7.57 -13.10
CA GLY A 100 19.88 7.21 -12.09
C GLY A 100 18.75 6.33 -12.61
N ALA A 101 18.69 5.99 -13.89
CA ALA A 101 17.76 4.97 -14.38
C ALA A 101 18.11 3.60 -13.80
N LEU A 102 17.10 2.87 -13.30
CA LEU A 102 17.29 1.56 -12.71
C LEU A 102 17.51 0.48 -13.78
N ILE A 103 18.50 -0.37 -13.56
CA ILE A 103 18.77 -1.55 -14.38
C ILE A 103 18.61 -2.81 -13.52
N GLY A 104 17.63 -3.64 -13.86
CA GLY A 104 17.49 -4.98 -13.31
C GLY A 104 17.97 -6.04 -14.29
N VAL A 105 18.51 -7.14 -13.78
CA VAL A 105 18.96 -8.26 -14.60
C VAL A 105 18.38 -9.58 -14.13
N SER A 106 17.96 -10.41 -15.06
CA SER A 106 17.48 -11.77 -14.80
C SER A 106 18.64 -12.75 -14.59
N THR A 107 18.48 -13.64 -13.62
CA THR A 107 19.39 -14.75 -13.36
C THR A 107 18.63 -16.03 -13.10
N HIS A 108 19.27 -17.18 -13.31
CA HIS A 108 18.59 -18.47 -13.31
C HIS A 108 19.20 -19.50 -12.34
N ASP A 109 20.30 -19.17 -11.69
CA ASP A 109 20.91 -19.95 -10.60
C ASP A 109 21.66 -19.04 -9.63
N ALA A 110 22.03 -19.58 -8.49
CA ALA A 110 22.66 -18.79 -7.41
C ALA A 110 24.04 -18.25 -7.82
N GLN A 111 24.80 -18.95 -8.66
CA GLN A 111 26.11 -18.48 -9.11
C GLN A 111 25.97 -17.29 -10.04
N ALA A 112 25.05 -17.36 -11.04
CA ALA A 112 24.75 -16.25 -11.90
C ALA A 112 24.24 -15.03 -11.12
N ALA A 113 23.43 -15.25 -10.08
CA ALA A 113 22.97 -14.19 -9.21
C ALA A 113 24.14 -13.51 -8.45
N GLN A 114 25.09 -14.27 -7.92
CA GLN A 114 26.26 -13.70 -7.26
C GLN A 114 27.10 -12.84 -8.22
N CYS A 115 27.35 -13.32 -9.45
CA CYS A 115 28.06 -12.52 -10.47
C CYS A 115 27.30 -11.21 -10.81
N ALA A 116 25.96 -11.27 -10.93
CA ALA A 116 25.13 -10.12 -11.20
C ALA A 116 25.10 -9.10 -10.05
N PHE A 117 25.21 -9.55 -8.79
CA PHE A 117 25.34 -8.66 -7.64
C PHE A 117 26.67 -7.90 -7.62
N GLU A 118 27.72 -8.47 -8.15
CA GLU A 118 29.05 -7.84 -8.23
C GLU A 118 29.14 -6.84 -9.41
N ASP A 119 28.29 -6.95 -10.44
CA ASP A 119 28.29 -6.04 -11.59
C ASP A 119 27.79 -4.64 -11.19
N PRO A 120 28.64 -3.59 -11.20
CA PRO A 120 28.24 -2.24 -10.80
C PRO A 120 27.20 -1.61 -11.72
N ALA A 121 26.97 -2.16 -12.92
CA ALA A 121 26.01 -1.66 -13.87
C ALA A 121 24.55 -2.03 -13.53
N SER A 122 24.33 -3.13 -12.79
CA SER A 122 22.99 -3.53 -12.35
C SER A 122 22.64 -2.89 -10.99
N ASP A 123 21.37 -2.55 -10.77
CA ASP A 123 20.87 -2.00 -9.51
C ASP A 123 20.15 -3.06 -8.67
N TYR A 124 19.54 -4.05 -9.31
CA TYR A 124 18.90 -5.19 -8.65
C TYR A 124 18.99 -6.45 -9.52
N VAL A 125 18.84 -7.59 -8.89
CA VAL A 125 18.89 -8.90 -9.54
C VAL A 125 17.52 -9.57 -9.43
N ALA A 126 17.02 -10.18 -10.52
CA ALA A 126 15.86 -11.05 -10.49
C ALA A 126 16.29 -12.50 -10.62
N PHE A 127 15.73 -13.36 -9.77
CA PHE A 127 16.04 -14.79 -9.71
C PHE A 127 14.79 -15.62 -10.04
N GLY A 128 14.92 -16.54 -10.98
CA GLY A 128 13.84 -17.48 -11.33
C GLY A 128 14.06 -18.29 -12.59
N PRO A 129 13.09 -19.17 -12.93
CA PRO A 129 11.79 -19.30 -12.25
C PRO A 129 11.88 -20.04 -10.91
N VAL A 130 11.25 -19.51 -9.85
CA VAL A 130 11.24 -20.18 -8.53
C VAL A 130 10.30 -21.39 -8.55
N PHE A 131 9.13 -21.25 -9.16
CA PHE A 131 8.11 -22.29 -9.31
C PHE A 131 7.76 -22.52 -10.78
N GLU A 132 7.05 -23.60 -11.06
CA GLU A 132 6.47 -23.83 -12.39
C GLU A 132 5.56 -22.67 -12.79
N SER A 133 5.69 -22.20 -14.03
CA SER A 133 4.96 -21.05 -14.55
C SER A 133 4.38 -21.36 -15.93
N GLY A 134 3.10 -21.05 -16.09
CA GLY A 134 2.44 -21.14 -17.40
C GLY A 134 2.90 -20.09 -18.42
N THR A 135 3.56 -19.00 -17.98
CA THR A 135 3.92 -17.87 -18.84
C THR A 135 5.28 -18.04 -19.54
N LYS A 136 6.22 -18.80 -18.95
CA LYS A 136 7.52 -19.13 -19.52
C LYS A 136 7.87 -20.59 -19.17
N THR A 137 7.62 -21.52 -20.10
CA THR A 137 7.82 -22.96 -19.90
C THR A 137 9.23 -23.46 -20.23
N GLN A 138 10.14 -22.59 -20.62
CA GLN A 138 11.44 -22.98 -21.20
C GLN A 138 12.48 -23.45 -20.17
N ARG A 139 12.31 -23.18 -18.88
CA ARG A 139 13.29 -23.56 -17.86
C ARG A 139 12.61 -24.25 -16.67
N PRO A 140 13.23 -25.29 -16.09
CA PRO A 140 12.71 -25.92 -14.87
C PRO A 140 12.76 -24.95 -13.68
N PRO A 141 11.81 -25.09 -12.71
CA PRO A 141 11.80 -24.30 -11.50
C PRO A 141 13.06 -24.59 -10.64
N ARG A 142 13.58 -23.57 -9.99
CA ARG A 142 14.78 -23.66 -9.15
C ARG A 142 14.47 -23.94 -7.68
N GLY A 143 13.26 -23.61 -7.24
CA GLY A 143 12.81 -23.81 -5.87
C GLY A 143 13.31 -22.74 -4.86
N LEU A 144 12.76 -22.84 -3.66
CA LEU A 144 13.05 -21.90 -2.58
C LEU A 144 14.46 -22.04 -2.00
N GLU A 145 15.04 -23.25 -2.00
CA GLU A 145 16.39 -23.47 -1.50
C GLU A 145 17.44 -22.76 -2.37
N GLU A 146 17.27 -22.80 -3.69
CA GLU A 146 18.17 -22.10 -4.60
C GLU A 146 17.98 -20.58 -4.52
N LEU A 147 16.73 -20.10 -4.35
CA LEU A 147 16.44 -18.71 -4.05
C LEU A 147 17.16 -18.25 -2.76
N ALA A 148 17.10 -19.04 -1.70
CA ALA A 148 17.78 -18.72 -0.44
C ALA A 148 19.31 -18.68 -0.59
N ARG A 149 19.90 -19.56 -1.40
CA ARG A 149 21.33 -19.52 -1.76
C ARG A 149 21.68 -18.25 -2.53
N ALA A 150 20.87 -17.87 -3.51
CA ALA A 150 21.04 -16.61 -4.24
C ALA A 150 20.91 -15.38 -3.33
N ALA A 151 20.05 -15.44 -2.31
CA ALA A 151 19.83 -14.35 -1.36
C ALA A 151 20.96 -14.15 -0.35
N ALA A 152 21.84 -15.15 -0.16
CA ALA A 152 22.86 -15.10 0.88
C ALA A 152 23.93 -14.04 0.62
N GLY A 153 24.17 -13.14 1.59
CA GLY A 153 25.25 -12.14 1.57
C GLY A 153 25.19 -11.08 0.46
N ARG A 154 24.05 -10.95 -0.23
CA ARG A 154 23.90 -10.02 -1.36
C ARG A 154 24.01 -8.55 -0.97
N PRO A 155 24.68 -7.71 -1.79
CA PRO A 155 24.77 -6.28 -1.57
C PRO A 155 23.62 -5.47 -2.22
N LYS A 156 22.81 -6.11 -3.09
CA LYS A 156 21.72 -5.47 -3.85
C LYS A 156 20.39 -6.17 -3.65
N PRO A 157 19.26 -5.51 -3.95
CA PRO A 157 17.94 -6.13 -3.85
C PRO A 157 17.77 -7.34 -4.78
N LEU A 158 17.06 -8.34 -4.29
CA LEU A 158 16.71 -9.56 -5.00
C LEU A 158 15.20 -9.65 -5.26
N VAL A 159 14.81 -9.77 -6.52
CA VAL A 159 13.43 -10.00 -6.96
C VAL A 159 13.24 -11.46 -7.30
N ALA A 160 12.34 -12.15 -6.63
CA ALA A 160 11.94 -13.49 -7.02
C ALA A 160 10.90 -13.43 -8.15
N ILE A 161 11.00 -14.34 -9.13
CA ILE A 161 10.06 -14.44 -10.25
C ILE A 161 9.78 -15.90 -10.63
N GLY A 162 8.64 -16.14 -11.26
CA GLY A 162 8.24 -17.43 -11.82
C GLY A 162 7.29 -18.22 -10.94
N GLY A 163 6.04 -18.36 -11.39
CA GLY A 163 4.98 -19.12 -10.73
C GLY A 163 4.62 -18.67 -9.32
N ILE A 164 4.85 -17.39 -8.99
CA ILE A 164 4.54 -16.82 -7.67
C ILE A 164 3.06 -16.50 -7.61
N THR A 165 2.38 -17.13 -6.65
CA THR A 165 0.98 -16.89 -6.30
C THR A 165 0.90 -16.24 -4.91
N SER A 166 -0.27 -15.68 -4.55
CA SER A 166 -0.51 -15.12 -3.21
C SER A 166 -0.16 -16.13 -2.09
N ALA A 167 -0.51 -17.41 -2.28
CA ALA A 167 -0.22 -18.49 -1.31
C ALA A 167 1.29 -18.79 -1.14
N ARG A 168 2.14 -18.35 -2.06
CA ARG A 168 3.59 -18.61 -2.07
C ARG A 168 4.43 -17.41 -1.61
N LEU A 169 3.83 -16.23 -1.44
CA LEU A 169 4.53 -15.00 -1.13
C LEU A 169 5.34 -15.07 0.17
N ASP A 170 4.73 -15.56 1.25
CA ASP A 170 5.44 -15.66 2.53
C ASP A 170 6.69 -16.53 2.42
N ALA A 171 6.61 -17.69 1.76
CA ALA A 171 7.74 -18.58 1.54
C ALA A 171 8.85 -17.94 0.68
N VAL A 172 8.46 -17.14 -0.32
CA VAL A 172 9.39 -16.39 -1.18
C VAL A 172 10.16 -15.33 -0.38
N TRP A 173 9.45 -14.57 0.45
CA TRP A 173 10.10 -13.57 1.31
C TRP A 173 10.94 -14.22 2.43
N ASP A 174 10.49 -15.35 3.00
CA ASP A 174 11.26 -16.11 4.00
C ASP A 174 12.54 -16.70 3.42
N ALA A 175 12.53 -17.05 2.12
CA ALA A 175 13.73 -17.45 1.39
C ALA A 175 14.68 -16.28 1.07
N GLY A 176 14.32 -15.06 1.47
CA GLY A 176 15.17 -13.88 1.41
C GLY A 176 14.98 -12.97 0.22
N ALA A 177 13.94 -13.10 -0.60
CA ALA A 177 13.64 -12.11 -1.62
C ALA A 177 13.15 -10.79 -1.00
N ASP A 178 13.59 -9.64 -1.56
CA ASP A 178 13.09 -8.32 -1.16
C ASP A 178 11.77 -8.00 -1.84
N SER A 179 11.56 -8.54 -3.05
CA SER A 179 10.39 -8.29 -3.88
C SER A 179 9.97 -9.54 -4.64
N ALA A 180 8.68 -9.67 -4.89
CA ALA A 180 8.10 -10.74 -5.68
C ALA A 180 7.51 -10.20 -6.99
N ALA A 181 8.05 -10.63 -8.14
CA ALA A 181 7.52 -10.27 -9.44
C ALA A 181 6.36 -11.20 -9.83
N MET A 182 5.20 -10.60 -10.07
CA MET A 182 3.95 -11.31 -10.36
C MET A 182 3.44 -10.96 -11.76
N ILE A 183 2.99 -11.98 -12.49
CA ILE A 183 2.37 -11.88 -13.83
C ILE A 183 1.01 -12.59 -13.79
N GLY A 184 0.96 -13.86 -14.12
CA GLY A 184 -0.27 -14.61 -14.33
C GLY A 184 -1.25 -14.58 -13.17
N GLU A 185 -0.77 -14.60 -11.93
CA GLU A 185 -1.61 -14.50 -10.73
C GLU A 185 -2.39 -13.18 -10.68
N LEU A 186 -1.78 -12.06 -11.08
CA LEU A 186 -2.46 -10.78 -11.09
C LEU A 186 -3.67 -10.79 -12.03
N TYR A 187 -3.61 -11.53 -13.13
CA TYR A 187 -4.68 -11.61 -14.11
C TYR A 187 -5.67 -12.74 -13.85
N ALA A 188 -5.41 -13.62 -12.89
CA ALA A 188 -6.24 -14.77 -12.61
C ALA A 188 -7.71 -14.39 -12.37
N GLY A 189 -8.63 -14.99 -13.14
CA GLY A 189 -10.06 -14.71 -13.05
C GLY A 189 -10.49 -13.30 -13.43
N GLY A 190 -9.67 -12.52 -14.12
CA GLY A 190 -9.99 -11.14 -14.53
C GLY A 190 -10.08 -10.12 -13.38
N ARG A 191 -9.57 -10.45 -12.18
CA ARG A 191 -9.74 -9.64 -10.95
C ARG A 191 -8.45 -8.94 -10.54
N ILE A 192 -7.82 -8.21 -11.46
CA ILE A 192 -6.48 -7.63 -11.30
C ILE A 192 -6.33 -6.84 -9.98
N GLU A 193 -7.26 -5.94 -9.67
CA GLU A 193 -7.20 -5.12 -8.46
C GLU A 193 -7.31 -5.98 -7.19
N ASN A 194 -8.19 -6.97 -7.18
CA ASN A 194 -8.39 -7.81 -6.01
C ASN A 194 -7.18 -8.71 -5.75
N ASN A 195 -6.61 -9.29 -6.81
CA ASN A 195 -5.42 -10.13 -6.72
C ASN A 195 -4.21 -9.30 -6.26
N ALA A 196 -4.07 -8.07 -6.78
CA ALA A 196 -3.02 -7.15 -6.32
C ALA A 196 -3.20 -6.71 -4.86
N ARG A 197 -4.45 -6.41 -4.42
CA ARG A 197 -4.75 -6.10 -3.01
C ARG A 197 -4.38 -7.26 -2.09
N GLU A 198 -4.76 -8.48 -2.45
CA GLU A 198 -4.45 -9.67 -1.66
C GLU A 198 -2.93 -9.83 -1.46
N ALA A 199 -2.15 -9.71 -2.54
CA ALA A 199 -0.70 -9.79 -2.49
C ALA A 199 -0.08 -8.67 -1.62
N LEU A 200 -0.55 -7.43 -1.78
CA LEU A 200 -0.10 -6.29 -0.99
C LEU A 200 -0.44 -6.43 0.50
N ASP A 201 -1.65 -6.92 0.81
CA ASP A 201 -2.09 -7.09 2.20
C ASP A 201 -1.29 -8.16 2.93
N LEU A 202 -0.89 -9.25 2.25
CA LEU A 202 0.04 -10.23 2.81
C LEU A 202 1.37 -9.57 3.21
N GLY A 203 1.95 -8.75 2.33
CA GLY A 203 3.17 -8.01 2.65
C GLY A 203 3.00 -7.05 3.82
N ARG A 204 1.88 -6.33 3.87
CA ARG A 204 1.55 -5.40 4.96
C ARG A 204 1.37 -6.10 6.30
N ARG A 205 0.72 -7.27 6.32
CA ARG A 205 0.57 -8.10 7.53
C ARG A 205 1.93 -8.51 8.10
N ARG A 206 2.89 -8.85 7.22
CA ARG A 206 4.24 -9.25 7.62
C ARG A 206 5.03 -8.10 8.27
N GLY A 207 4.92 -6.88 7.74
CA GLY A 207 5.69 -5.72 8.20
C GLY A 207 5.08 -4.95 9.37
N ARG A 208 3.75 -5.00 9.53
CA ARG A 208 3.04 -4.10 10.45
C ARG A 208 2.81 -4.69 11.83
N ARG A 209 3.43 -4.09 12.85
CA ARG A 209 3.39 -4.54 14.26
C ARG A 209 2.84 -3.49 15.23
N GLY A 210 2.20 -2.43 14.74
CA GLY A 210 1.75 -1.31 15.57
C GLY A 210 0.24 -1.10 15.58
N ARG A 211 -0.21 -0.18 16.43
CA ARG A 211 -1.61 0.27 16.48
C ARG A 211 -1.84 1.38 15.45
N ILE A 212 -2.97 1.32 14.77
CA ILE A 212 -3.45 2.33 13.80
C ILE A 212 -4.66 3.02 14.42
N TYR A 213 -4.56 4.31 14.66
CA TYR A 213 -5.66 5.12 15.19
C TYR A 213 -6.31 5.92 14.08
N LEU A 214 -7.55 5.60 13.71
CA LEU A 214 -8.32 6.38 12.76
C LEU A 214 -8.92 7.59 13.47
N VAL A 215 -8.51 8.77 13.05
CA VAL A 215 -8.96 10.05 13.58
C VAL A 215 -9.69 10.86 12.51
N GLY A 216 -10.51 11.81 12.91
CA GLY A 216 -11.26 12.66 11.99
C GLY A 216 -12.68 12.90 12.47
N PHE A 217 -13.41 13.69 11.71
CA PHE A 217 -14.71 14.18 12.09
C PHE A 217 -15.77 13.06 12.17
N MET A 218 -16.88 13.31 12.90
CA MET A 218 -18.02 12.39 12.94
C MET A 218 -18.55 12.12 11.52
N ALA A 219 -19.12 10.95 11.28
CA ALA A 219 -19.56 10.49 9.96
C ALA A 219 -18.45 10.46 8.86
N GLY A 220 -17.18 10.63 9.22
CA GLY A 220 -16.04 10.52 8.30
C GLY A 220 -15.77 9.09 7.79
N GLY A 221 -16.44 8.07 8.37
CA GLY A 221 -16.29 6.67 7.92
C GLY A 221 -15.30 5.85 8.74
N LYS A 222 -14.80 6.36 9.87
CA LYS A 222 -13.78 5.70 10.71
C LYS A 222 -14.11 4.26 11.07
N SER A 223 -15.32 3.99 11.52
CA SER A 223 -15.76 2.63 11.91
C SER A 223 -15.83 1.68 10.71
N SER A 224 -16.40 2.12 9.58
CA SER A 224 -16.53 1.27 8.38
C SER A 224 -15.18 0.99 7.74
N VAL A 225 -14.36 2.03 7.55
CA VAL A 225 -13.00 1.90 7.01
C VAL A 225 -12.12 1.12 7.97
N GLY A 226 -12.26 1.36 9.27
CA GLY A 226 -11.50 0.67 10.32
C GLY A 226 -11.75 -0.84 10.37
N ARG A 227 -13.00 -1.28 10.28
CA ARG A 227 -13.34 -2.72 10.19
C ARG A 227 -12.70 -3.33 8.95
N ARG A 228 -12.81 -2.67 7.79
CA ARG A 228 -12.22 -3.17 6.55
C ARG A 228 -10.69 -3.24 6.61
N LEU A 229 -10.04 -2.23 7.19
CA LEU A 229 -8.59 -2.24 7.42
C LEU A 229 -8.17 -3.40 8.35
N ALA A 230 -8.90 -3.59 9.44
CA ALA A 230 -8.62 -4.65 10.41
C ALA A 230 -8.72 -6.04 9.76
N GLU A 231 -9.76 -6.29 8.96
CA GLU A 231 -9.91 -7.51 8.16
C GLU A 231 -8.71 -7.72 7.21
N ARG A 232 -8.35 -6.70 6.43
CA ARG A 232 -7.26 -6.78 5.45
C ARG A 232 -5.90 -6.99 6.10
N LEU A 233 -5.65 -6.37 7.25
CA LEU A 233 -4.40 -6.49 8.00
C LEU A 233 -4.38 -7.69 8.95
N ALA A 234 -5.49 -8.42 9.08
CA ALA A 234 -5.68 -9.49 10.06
C ALA A 234 -5.41 -9.02 11.51
N LEU A 235 -5.88 -7.81 11.84
CA LEU A 235 -5.76 -7.19 13.16
C LEU A 235 -7.11 -7.10 13.86
N PRO A 236 -7.13 -7.05 15.21
CA PRO A 236 -8.33 -6.68 15.95
C PRO A 236 -8.84 -5.29 15.56
N PHE A 237 -10.16 -5.11 15.54
CA PHE A 237 -10.81 -3.81 15.41
C PHE A 237 -11.42 -3.38 16.73
N VAL A 238 -11.21 -2.12 17.11
CA VAL A 238 -11.79 -1.49 18.30
C VAL A 238 -12.43 -0.16 17.90
N ASP A 239 -13.69 0.05 18.22
CA ASP A 239 -14.35 1.36 18.15
C ASP A 239 -14.52 1.88 19.58
N LEU A 240 -13.90 3.03 19.88
CA LEU A 240 -13.92 3.58 21.24
C LEU A 240 -15.33 3.98 21.68
N ASP A 241 -16.16 4.48 20.77
CA ASP A 241 -17.54 4.84 21.07
C ASP A 241 -18.36 3.56 21.40
N ASP A 242 -18.22 2.49 20.59
CA ASP A 242 -18.87 1.19 20.83
C ASP A 242 -18.44 0.58 22.20
N GLU A 243 -17.14 0.65 22.55
CA GLU A 243 -16.62 0.14 23.82
C GLU A 243 -17.16 0.92 25.03
N ILE A 244 -17.28 2.25 24.92
CA ILE A 244 -17.89 3.09 25.95
C ILE A 244 -19.37 2.70 26.14
N GLU A 245 -20.12 2.52 25.06
CA GLU A 245 -21.54 2.11 25.12
C GLU A 245 -21.69 0.71 25.74
N ARG A 246 -20.88 -0.25 25.30
CA ARG A 246 -20.90 -1.63 25.79
C ARG A 246 -20.64 -1.74 27.28
N THR A 247 -19.67 -0.98 27.80
CA THR A 247 -19.28 -1.06 29.22
C THR A 247 -20.13 -0.21 30.15
N SER A 248 -20.67 0.92 29.63
CA SER A 248 -21.57 1.78 30.42
C SER A 248 -23.04 1.28 30.43
N GLY A 249 -23.41 0.44 29.47
CA GLY A 249 -24.80 0.05 29.24
C GLY A 249 -25.70 1.20 28.74
N LYS A 250 -25.06 2.31 28.28
CA LYS A 250 -25.74 3.53 27.87
C LYS A 250 -25.18 3.99 26.53
N THR A 251 -26.02 4.58 25.69
CA THR A 251 -25.56 5.22 24.45
C THR A 251 -24.69 6.44 24.75
N VAL A 252 -23.77 6.79 23.84
CA VAL A 252 -22.99 8.03 23.94
C VAL A 252 -23.91 9.23 24.20
N ARG A 253 -25.05 9.29 23.51
CA ARG A 253 -26.06 10.33 23.72
C ARG A 253 -26.58 10.38 25.17
N ALA A 254 -26.97 9.25 25.73
CA ALA A 254 -27.46 9.18 27.10
C ALA A 254 -26.39 9.62 28.11
N ILE A 255 -25.11 9.28 27.89
CA ILE A 255 -24.01 9.72 28.74
C ILE A 255 -23.85 11.24 28.70
N PHE A 256 -23.94 11.86 27.51
CA PHE A 256 -23.89 13.33 27.37
C PHE A 256 -25.07 14.02 28.06
N GLU A 257 -26.27 13.46 27.92
CA GLU A 257 -27.48 14.05 28.51
C GLU A 257 -27.52 13.92 30.05
N GLU A 258 -27.07 12.80 30.59
CA GLU A 258 -27.12 12.53 32.03
C GLU A 258 -25.89 13.02 32.79
N SER A 259 -24.70 12.92 32.22
CA SER A 259 -23.43 13.14 32.93
C SER A 259 -22.57 14.26 32.33
N GLY A 260 -22.98 14.80 31.18
CA GLY A 260 -22.28 15.88 30.49
C GLY A 260 -21.04 15.46 29.69
N GLU A 261 -20.48 16.39 28.93
CA GLU A 261 -19.33 16.15 28.05
C GLU A 261 -18.09 15.73 28.85
N ALA A 262 -17.80 16.33 29.99
CA ALA A 262 -16.62 16.03 30.80
C ALA A 262 -16.56 14.54 31.18
N ALA A 263 -17.66 13.97 31.69
CA ALA A 263 -17.75 12.57 32.06
C ALA A 263 -17.58 11.61 30.86
N PHE A 264 -18.02 12.02 29.67
CA PHE A 264 -17.76 11.25 28.44
C PHE A 264 -16.27 11.29 28.10
N ARG A 265 -15.61 12.48 28.16
CA ARG A 265 -14.18 12.63 27.85
C ARG A 265 -13.28 11.85 28.80
N GLU A 266 -13.64 11.73 30.07
CA GLU A 266 -12.92 10.88 31.02
C GLU A 266 -12.97 9.41 30.61
N ARG A 267 -14.15 8.91 30.20
CA ARG A 267 -14.30 7.54 29.70
C ARG A 267 -13.53 7.33 28.40
N GLU A 268 -13.66 8.26 27.46
CA GLU A 268 -12.92 8.21 26.17
C GLU A 268 -11.39 8.11 26.43
N ALA A 269 -10.85 8.93 27.35
CA ALA A 269 -9.42 8.91 27.70
C ALA A 269 -9.01 7.60 28.41
N ALA A 270 -9.88 7.05 29.26
CA ALA A 270 -9.63 5.77 29.95
C ALA A 270 -9.60 4.59 28.96
N PHE A 271 -10.55 4.51 28.02
CA PHE A 271 -10.55 3.48 26.98
C PHE A 271 -9.39 3.63 26.02
N LEU A 272 -9.03 4.87 25.65
CA LEU A 272 -7.84 5.11 24.86
C LEU A 272 -6.57 4.61 25.58
N ALA A 273 -6.47 4.82 26.89
CA ALA A 273 -5.37 4.29 27.68
C ALA A 273 -5.34 2.75 27.67
N ALA A 274 -6.49 2.11 27.79
CA ALA A 274 -6.59 0.65 27.77
C ALA A 274 -6.11 0.01 26.45
N THR A 275 -6.11 0.76 25.34
CA THR A 275 -5.55 0.27 24.06
C THR A 275 -4.05 -0.03 24.15
N GLU A 276 -3.34 0.46 25.16
CA GLU A 276 -1.92 0.14 25.41
C GLU A 276 -1.66 -1.35 25.61
N SER A 277 -2.65 -2.09 26.13
CA SER A 277 -2.56 -3.54 26.32
C SER A 277 -2.63 -4.34 25.00
N LEU A 278 -3.09 -3.74 23.91
CA LEU A 278 -3.17 -4.39 22.60
C LEU A 278 -1.82 -4.38 21.90
N PRO A 279 -1.30 -5.53 21.41
CA PRO A 279 -0.02 -5.56 20.69
C PRO A 279 -0.08 -4.82 19.36
N ALA A 280 -1.15 -5.04 18.59
CA ALA A 280 -1.47 -4.36 17.36
C ALA A 280 -3.00 -4.35 17.19
N ALA A 281 -3.56 -3.28 16.64
CA ALA A 281 -5.00 -3.16 16.40
C ALA A 281 -5.29 -1.99 15.45
N VAL A 282 -6.47 -1.99 14.83
CA VAL A 282 -7.07 -0.81 14.21
C VAL A 282 -8.10 -0.24 15.17
N ILE A 283 -7.92 1.02 15.55
CA ILE A 283 -8.74 1.70 16.56
C ILE A 283 -9.45 2.89 15.89
N ALA A 284 -10.78 2.88 15.86
CA ALA A 284 -11.58 4.06 15.51
C ALA A 284 -11.80 4.91 16.75
N THR A 285 -11.43 6.19 16.68
CA THR A 285 -11.62 7.13 17.79
C THR A 285 -12.91 7.91 17.66
N GLY A 286 -13.45 8.39 18.79
CA GLY A 286 -14.54 9.36 18.80
C GLY A 286 -14.14 10.66 18.06
N GLY A 287 -15.14 11.37 17.50
CA GLY A 287 -14.89 12.59 16.71
C GLY A 287 -14.26 13.75 17.51
N GLY A 288 -14.24 13.71 18.82
CA GLY A 288 -13.58 14.72 19.67
C GLY A 288 -12.28 14.26 20.31
N CYS A 289 -11.97 12.98 20.24
CA CYS A 289 -10.85 12.34 20.93
C CYS A 289 -9.51 13.01 20.58
N PHE A 290 -9.23 13.14 19.30
CA PHE A 290 -7.96 13.70 18.81
C PHE A 290 -7.87 15.24 18.97
N ALA A 291 -8.98 15.93 19.23
CA ALA A 291 -8.98 17.36 19.58
C ALA A 291 -8.37 17.62 20.98
N GLN A 292 -8.38 16.62 21.86
CA GLN A 292 -7.78 16.70 23.20
C GLN A 292 -6.25 16.49 23.10
N GLU A 293 -5.46 17.40 23.64
CA GLU A 293 -4.00 17.37 23.53
C GLU A 293 -3.39 16.11 24.18
N ASP A 294 -3.86 15.74 25.37
CA ASP A 294 -3.35 14.56 26.07
C ASP A 294 -3.62 13.27 25.31
N ASN A 295 -4.79 13.17 24.65
CA ASN A 295 -5.13 12.05 23.80
C ASN A 295 -4.23 12.02 22.54
N ARG A 296 -3.95 13.15 21.91
CA ARG A 296 -3.00 13.23 20.78
C ARG A 296 -1.61 12.76 21.17
N ARG A 297 -1.09 13.24 22.29
CA ARG A 297 0.22 12.82 22.83
C ARG A 297 0.25 11.33 23.13
N ARG A 298 -0.83 10.79 23.70
CA ARG A 298 -0.95 9.35 23.99
C ARG A 298 -0.97 8.53 22.72
N ILE A 299 -1.80 8.88 21.74
CA ILE A 299 -1.87 8.21 20.44
C ILE A 299 -0.49 8.20 19.76
N GLY A 300 0.23 9.33 19.75
CA GLY A 300 1.56 9.42 19.16
C GLY A 300 2.61 8.51 19.82
N ARG A 301 2.43 8.14 21.11
CA ARG A 301 3.30 7.17 21.80
C ARG A 301 2.87 5.72 21.55
N LEU A 302 1.60 5.49 21.36
CA LEU A 302 1.03 4.14 21.27
C LEU A 302 1.00 3.58 19.84
N GLY A 303 0.98 4.43 18.81
CA GLY A 303 0.89 4.00 17.43
C GLY A 303 0.80 5.16 16.44
N THR A 304 0.32 4.87 15.24
CA THR A 304 0.22 5.85 14.15
C THR A 304 -1.21 6.38 14.02
N ALA A 305 -1.38 7.71 14.12
CA ALA A 305 -2.65 8.36 13.82
C ALA A 305 -2.83 8.53 12.31
N VAL A 306 -4.00 8.16 11.79
CA VAL A 306 -4.38 8.36 10.39
C VAL A 306 -5.63 9.23 10.34
N PHE A 307 -5.50 10.41 9.78
CA PHE A 307 -6.62 11.31 9.55
C PHE A 307 -7.41 10.90 8.31
N LEU A 308 -8.70 10.59 8.47
CA LEU A 308 -9.63 10.47 7.37
C LEU A 308 -10.13 11.86 7.01
N ASP A 309 -9.51 12.48 6.01
CA ASP A 309 -9.84 13.84 5.56
C ASP A 309 -11.01 13.79 4.59
N VAL A 310 -12.20 14.07 5.12
CA VAL A 310 -13.47 14.07 4.39
C VAL A 310 -14.03 15.49 4.38
N ALA A 311 -14.45 15.97 3.22
CA ALA A 311 -15.03 17.29 3.08
C ALA A 311 -16.33 17.46 3.90
N LEU A 312 -16.57 18.68 4.39
CA LEU A 312 -17.77 18.99 5.20
C LEU A 312 -19.07 18.66 4.46
N GLU A 313 -19.11 18.86 3.14
CA GLU A 313 -20.25 18.54 2.28
C GLU A 313 -20.60 17.05 2.32
N THR A 314 -19.58 16.21 2.30
CA THR A 314 -19.73 14.75 2.43
C THR A 314 -20.25 14.36 3.81
N VAL A 315 -19.72 15.00 4.86
CA VAL A 315 -20.22 14.81 6.23
C VAL A 315 -21.67 15.21 6.34
N ARG A 316 -22.07 16.36 5.78
CA ARG A 316 -23.46 16.83 5.74
C ARG A 316 -24.37 15.82 5.05
N ALA A 317 -23.97 15.36 3.87
CA ALA A 317 -24.74 14.36 3.11
C ALA A 317 -24.97 13.07 3.92
N ARG A 318 -23.95 12.57 4.61
CA ARG A 318 -24.00 11.35 5.43
C ARG A 318 -24.83 11.50 6.71
N LEU A 319 -24.95 12.72 7.24
CA LEU A 319 -25.72 13.03 8.44
C LEU A 319 -27.18 13.39 8.14
N LYS A 320 -27.51 13.69 6.89
CA LYS A 320 -28.86 14.04 6.47
C LYS A 320 -29.85 12.90 6.80
N GLY A 321 -30.84 13.19 7.66
CA GLY A 321 -31.82 12.21 8.12
C GLY A 321 -31.41 11.35 9.34
N LYS A 322 -30.22 11.57 9.93
CA LYS A 322 -29.80 10.89 11.17
C LYS A 322 -29.97 11.82 12.39
N THR A 323 -30.93 11.50 13.28
CA THR A 323 -31.30 12.34 14.44
C THR A 323 -30.52 11.98 15.74
N ASP A 324 -29.66 10.96 15.73
CA ASP A 324 -29.15 10.34 16.96
C ASP A 324 -27.84 10.93 17.51
N ARG A 325 -27.40 12.14 17.09
CA ARG A 325 -26.15 12.71 17.56
C ARG A 325 -26.33 13.98 18.39
N PRO A 326 -25.87 13.98 19.67
CA PRO A 326 -26.14 15.06 20.64
C PRO A 326 -25.41 16.38 20.37
N LEU A 327 -24.35 16.39 19.55
CA LEU A 327 -23.41 17.51 19.50
C LEU A 327 -23.78 18.64 18.50
N PHE A 328 -24.81 18.50 17.69
CA PHE A 328 -25.27 19.60 16.84
C PHE A 328 -26.79 19.58 16.66
N ARG A 329 -27.39 20.77 16.79
CA ARG A 329 -28.83 20.99 16.60
C ARG A 329 -29.13 21.76 15.30
N SER A 330 -28.08 22.23 14.61
CA SER A 330 -28.20 22.97 13.34
C SER A 330 -26.99 22.74 12.44
N GLU A 331 -27.18 22.97 11.11
CA GLU A 331 -26.08 22.93 10.14
C GLU A 331 -24.95 23.92 10.43
N GLU A 332 -25.31 25.08 10.99
CA GLU A 332 -24.35 26.12 11.38
C GLU A 332 -23.44 25.62 12.51
N GLN A 333 -23.99 24.95 13.54
CA GLN A 333 -23.22 24.33 14.61
C GLN A 333 -22.29 23.24 14.08
N LEU A 334 -22.74 22.42 13.13
CA LEU A 334 -21.92 21.42 12.47
C LEU A 334 -20.71 22.03 11.77
N GLY A 335 -20.94 23.13 11.02
CA GLY A 335 -19.88 23.85 10.31
C GLY A 335 -18.86 24.48 11.27
N ARG A 336 -19.31 25.09 12.37
CA ARG A 336 -18.43 25.64 13.40
C ARG A 336 -17.59 24.54 14.06
N LEU A 337 -18.22 23.44 14.48
CA LEU A 337 -17.52 22.32 15.11
C LEU A 337 -16.50 21.66 14.17
N PHE A 338 -16.82 21.58 12.88
CA PHE A 338 -15.88 21.08 11.85
C PHE A 338 -14.67 22.02 11.71
N ALA A 339 -14.89 23.32 11.60
CA ALA A 339 -13.84 24.33 11.50
C ALA A 339 -12.93 24.34 12.74
N GLU A 340 -13.52 24.20 13.92
CA GLU A 340 -12.84 24.19 15.22
C GLU A 340 -11.94 22.94 15.38
N ARG A 341 -12.38 21.76 14.89
CA ARG A 341 -11.66 20.49 15.09
C ARG A 341 -10.70 20.15 13.96
N SER A 342 -10.94 20.61 12.74
CA SER A 342 -10.12 20.30 11.57
C SER A 342 -8.62 20.59 11.72
N PRO A 343 -8.19 21.70 12.37
CA PRO A 343 -6.77 21.95 12.61
C PRO A 343 -6.09 20.85 13.42
N PHE A 344 -6.79 20.27 14.40
CA PHE A 344 -6.24 19.21 15.22
C PHE A 344 -6.07 17.90 14.45
N TYR A 345 -7.04 17.52 13.60
CA TYR A 345 -6.93 16.30 12.79
C TYR A 345 -5.76 16.36 11.80
N ARG A 346 -5.47 17.56 11.26
CA ARG A 346 -4.31 17.78 10.36
C ARG A 346 -2.96 17.64 11.06
N MET A 347 -2.92 17.54 12.38
CA MET A 347 -1.71 17.22 13.14
C MET A 347 -1.37 15.72 13.13
N ALA A 348 -2.25 14.88 12.59
CA ALA A 348 -1.96 13.45 12.42
C ALA A 348 -0.81 13.27 11.42
N PRO A 349 0.15 12.36 11.70
CA PRO A 349 1.31 12.15 10.83
C PRO A 349 0.95 11.55 9.46
N VAL A 350 -0.20 10.89 9.37
CA VAL A 350 -0.72 10.32 8.12
C VAL A 350 -2.10 10.90 7.84
N ALA A 351 -2.36 11.28 6.59
CA ALA A 351 -3.67 11.71 6.14
C ALA A 351 -4.10 10.94 4.88
N ALA A 352 -5.34 10.45 4.89
CA ALA A 352 -5.99 9.86 3.73
C ALA A 352 -7.13 10.78 3.27
N VAL A 353 -6.96 11.43 2.13
CA VAL A 353 -7.99 12.31 1.54
C VAL A 353 -9.05 11.46 0.87
N LEU A 354 -10.31 11.63 1.31
CA LEU A 354 -11.47 10.89 0.81
C LEU A 354 -12.43 11.87 0.12
N GLY A 355 -12.72 11.64 -1.16
CA GLY A 355 -13.61 12.48 -1.95
C GLY A 355 -15.11 12.32 -1.61
N GLY A 356 -15.44 11.24 -0.87
CA GLY A 356 -16.80 10.99 -0.37
C GLY A 356 -17.67 10.12 -1.26
N ALA A 357 -17.28 9.89 -2.51
CA ALA A 357 -17.93 8.97 -3.45
C ALA A 357 -17.32 7.56 -3.45
N GLU A 358 -16.18 7.39 -2.77
CA GLU A 358 -15.47 6.11 -2.69
C GLU A 358 -16.29 5.06 -1.93
N THR A 359 -16.16 3.82 -2.38
CA THR A 359 -16.53 2.64 -1.61
C THR A 359 -15.65 2.51 -0.35
N VAL A 360 -16.08 1.72 0.62
CA VAL A 360 -15.26 1.42 1.83
C VAL A 360 -13.93 0.77 1.44
N GLU A 361 -13.92 -0.04 0.38
CA GLU A 361 -12.73 -0.69 -0.15
C GLU A 361 -11.71 0.31 -0.67
N GLU A 362 -12.16 1.24 -1.53
CA GLU A 362 -11.29 2.29 -2.08
C GLU A 362 -10.78 3.25 -1.00
N ALA A 363 -11.61 3.56 0.00
CA ALA A 363 -11.19 4.35 1.16
C ALA A 363 -10.11 3.61 1.98
N ALA A 364 -10.25 2.28 2.15
CA ALA A 364 -9.23 1.46 2.79
C ALA A 364 -7.92 1.41 1.97
N ASP A 365 -8.00 1.32 0.64
CA ASP A 365 -6.82 1.42 -0.23
C ASP A 365 -6.05 2.72 0.00
N ARG A 366 -6.75 3.86 0.02
CA ARG A 366 -6.13 5.18 0.26
C ARG A 366 -5.42 5.26 1.61
N VAL A 367 -6.04 4.71 2.65
CA VAL A 367 -5.41 4.66 3.99
C VAL A 367 -4.16 3.78 3.97
N LEU A 368 -4.21 2.60 3.36
CA LEU A 368 -3.06 1.69 3.29
C LEU A 368 -1.92 2.29 2.46
N ILE A 369 -2.22 2.94 1.34
CA ILE A 369 -1.23 3.66 0.54
C ILE A 369 -0.56 4.76 1.36
N ALA A 370 -1.33 5.59 2.05
CA ALA A 370 -0.79 6.67 2.87
C ALA A 370 0.08 6.14 4.02
N LEU A 371 -0.28 5.01 4.62
CA LEU A 371 0.52 4.34 5.64
C LEU A 371 1.82 3.76 5.06
N ASP A 372 1.77 3.13 3.89
CA ASP A 372 2.97 2.58 3.22
C ASP A 372 3.96 3.70 2.84
N ASP A 373 3.45 4.85 2.40
CA ASP A 373 4.28 6.01 2.07
C ASP A 373 4.90 6.63 3.34
N PHE A 374 4.16 6.68 4.45
CA PHE A 374 4.68 7.12 5.75
C PHE A 374 5.78 6.18 6.27
N ASP A 375 5.57 4.88 6.22
CA ASP A 375 6.54 3.88 6.70
C ASP A 375 7.86 3.93 5.89
N LYS A 376 7.81 4.23 4.57
CA LYS A 376 9.02 4.43 3.74
C LYS A 376 9.86 5.63 4.18
N LEU A 377 9.24 6.66 4.72
CA LEU A 377 9.92 7.89 5.14
C LEU A 377 10.51 7.79 6.56
N HIS A 378 9.97 6.92 7.41
CA HIS A 378 10.26 6.88 8.85
C HIS A 378 10.76 5.50 9.33
N GLY A 379 10.80 4.46 8.48
CA GLY A 379 11.29 3.09 8.74
C GLY A 379 12.67 2.87 8.07
#